data_ed06ba48052d05059164c121cd7c5130
#
_entry.id   ed06ba48052d05059164c121cd7c5130
#
_cell.length_a   1.000
_cell.length_b   1.000
_cell.length_c   1.000
_cell.angle_alpha   90.00
_cell.angle_beta   90.00
_cell.angle_gamma   90.00
#
_symmetry.space_group_name_H-M   'P 1'
#
loop_
_entity.id
_entity.type
_entity.pdbx_description
1 polymer ?
#
loop_
_entity_poly.entity_id
_entity_poly.type
_entity_poly.pdbx_seq_one_letter_code
_entity_poly.pdbx_strand_id
1 'polypeptide(L)'
;MPNIGTAAMCKMTGNRGARAGAFMRQERSVAREIWPCKDGFVSFALRGGPARIPGLVAMVKYMDEHGMASAALRARDWKAYNHNLLTQAEVDELSREFGAIFSTRTMGELYRAACERNLMLAPINDAREIAVSTQLAAREFFVEVENPGRGRLRYPGAFARSNATAIGIRRPAPRLGEHTAEVLGELGLGAAELERLRAEGVV
;
A
#
# COMPACT_ATOMS: atom_id res chain seq x y z
N MET A 1 1.29 -5.84 -1.32
CA MET A 1 2.44 -5.62 -2.23
C MET A 1 3.10 -6.95 -2.53
N PRO A 2 3.39 -7.29 -3.78
CA PRO A 2 4.32 -8.38 -4.03
C PRO A 2 5.67 -7.92 -3.49
N ASN A 3 6.13 -8.60 -2.48
CA ASN A 3 7.44 -8.38 -1.92
C ASN A 3 8.46 -8.74 -3.01
N ILE A 4 9.37 -7.84 -3.36
CA ILE A 4 10.45 -8.11 -4.32
C ILE A 4 11.21 -9.38 -3.92
N GLY A 5 11.34 -9.63 -2.60
CA GLY A 5 11.87 -10.88 -2.06
C GLY A 5 11.08 -12.13 -2.46
N THR A 6 9.79 -12.04 -2.77
CA THR A 6 8.98 -13.21 -3.16
C THR A 6 9.45 -13.78 -4.49
N ALA A 7 9.80 -12.95 -5.46
CA ALA A 7 10.31 -13.42 -6.76
C ALA A 7 11.69 -14.11 -6.61
N ALA A 8 12.58 -13.55 -5.78
CA ALA A 8 13.87 -14.15 -5.48
C ALA A 8 13.70 -15.46 -4.71
N MET A 9 12.82 -15.52 -3.71
CA MET A 9 12.50 -16.75 -2.99
C MET A 9 11.91 -17.83 -3.89
N CYS A 10 11.00 -17.48 -4.81
CA CYS A 10 10.46 -18.42 -5.77
C CYS A 10 11.56 -19.06 -6.63
N LYS A 11 12.55 -18.26 -7.05
CA LYS A 11 13.71 -18.75 -7.80
C LYS A 11 14.59 -19.68 -6.97
N MET A 12 14.83 -19.34 -5.69
CA MET A 12 15.68 -20.11 -4.79
C MET A 12 15.04 -21.41 -4.32
N THR A 13 13.74 -21.41 -4.07
CA THR A 13 13.01 -22.55 -3.49
C THR A 13 12.29 -23.42 -4.53
N GLY A 14 12.22 -22.99 -5.76
CA GLY A 14 11.42 -23.64 -6.81
C GLY A 14 9.90 -23.49 -6.64
N ASN A 15 9.46 -22.83 -5.58
CA ASN A 15 8.03 -22.62 -5.31
C ASN A 15 7.49 -21.45 -6.14
N ARG A 16 6.28 -21.61 -6.67
CA ARG A 16 5.59 -20.53 -7.37
C ARG A 16 4.70 -19.78 -6.39
N GLY A 17 4.98 -18.49 -6.20
CA GLY A 17 4.09 -17.60 -5.47
C GLY A 17 2.88 -17.21 -6.33
N ALA A 18 1.68 -17.41 -5.80
CA ALA A 18 0.45 -16.91 -6.40
C ALA A 18 -0.16 -15.81 -5.52
N ARG A 19 -0.80 -14.82 -6.15
CA ARG A 19 -1.57 -13.82 -5.42
C ARG A 19 -2.88 -14.45 -4.98
N ALA A 20 -3.16 -14.40 -3.68
CA ALA A 20 -4.39 -14.92 -3.07
C ALA A 20 -5.44 -13.83 -2.78
N GLY A 21 -5.28 -12.62 -3.33
CA GLY A 21 -6.19 -11.49 -3.10
C GLY A 21 -6.20 -11.05 -1.64
N ALA A 22 -7.38 -11.09 -1.03
CA ALA A 22 -7.61 -10.68 0.36
C ALA A 22 -7.20 -11.73 1.40
N PHE A 23 -6.66 -12.86 0.97
CA PHE A 23 -6.40 -14.00 1.83
C PHE A 23 -4.93 -14.40 1.79
N MET A 24 -4.47 -15.02 2.88
CA MET A 24 -3.16 -15.64 2.96
C MET A 24 -3.29 -17.09 3.44
N ARG A 25 -2.56 -17.99 2.76
CA ARG A 25 -2.41 -19.36 3.19
C ARG A 25 -1.46 -19.45 4.39
N GLN A 26 -1.91 -20.13 5.42
CA GLN A 26 -1.13 -20.58 6.57
C GLN A 26 -0.83 -22.08 6.41
N GLU A 27 -0.18 -22.72 7.38
CA GLU A 27 0.14 -24.15 7.27
C GLU A 27 -1.11 -25.04 7.16
N ARG A 28 -2.14 -24.75 7.97
CA ARG A 28 -3.35 -25.59 8.09
C ARG A 28 -4.64 -24.87 7.66
N SER A 29 -4.57 -23.60 7.33
CA SER A 29 -5.75 -22.78 7.08
C SER A 29 -5.48 -21.66 6.08
N VAL A 30 -6.52 -20.94 5.71
CA VAL A 30 -6.47 -19.72 4.92
C VAL A 30 -7.12 -18.60 5.72
N ALA A 31 -6.36 -17.57 6.04
CA ALA A 31 -6.83 -16.42 6.81
C ALA A 31 -7.04 -15.18 5.95
N ARG A 32 -8.03 -14.38 6.32
CA ARG A 32 -8.27 -13.07 5.69
C ARG A 32 -7.24 -12.05 6.20
N GLU A 33 -6.74 -11.20 5.29
CA GLU A 33 -5.86 -10.07 5.61
C GLU A 33 -6.39 -8.71 5.16
N ILE A 34 -7.29 -8.69 4.19
CA ILE A 34 -7.99 -7.49 3.73
C ILE A 34 -9.45 -7.62 4.13
N TRP A 35 -9.91 -6.71 4.95
CA TRP A 35 -11.23 -6.77 5.58
C TRP A 35 -12.11 -5.63 5.09
N PRO A 36 -13.36 -5.90 4.74
CA PRO A 36 -14.31 -4.83 4.49
C PRO A 36 -14.60 -4.07 5.79
N CYS A 37 -14.75 -2.77 5.70
CA CYS A 37 -15.22 -1.89 6.75
C CYS A 37 -16.37 -1.02 6.21
N LYS A 38 -16.85 -0.08 7.01
CA LYS A 38 -18.06 0.69 6.68
C LYS A 38 -17.97 1.48 5.37
N ASP A 39 -16.78 1.97 5.02
CA ASP A 39 -16.54 2.87 3.87
C ASP A 39 -15.40 2.41 2.94
N GLY A 40 -14.89 1.21 3.13
CA GLY A 40 -13.79 0.68 2.32
C GLY A 40 -13.19 -0.59 2.88
N PHE A 41 -11.88 -0.65 2.94
CA PHE A 41 -11.14 -1.84 3.38
C PHE A 41 -9.98 -1.48 4.30
N VAL A 42 -9.68 -2.39 5.22
CA VAL A 42 -8.49 -2.31 6.08
C VAL A 42 -7.65 -3.56 5.96
N SER A 43 -6.34 -3.41 6.13
CA SER A 43 -5.40 -4.51 6.26
C SER A 43 -5.18 -4.83 7.73
N PHE A 44 -5.47 -6.06 8.13
CA PHE A 44 -5.22 -6.58 9.46
C PHE A 44 -4.97 -8.08 9.40
N ALA A 45 -3.91 -8.56 10.02
CA ALA A 45 -3.51 -9.96 9.95
C ALA A 45 -3.64 -10.65 11.31
N LEU A 46 -4.39 -11.74 11.35
CA LEU A 46 -4.51 -12.65 12.50
C LEU A 46 -3.26 -13.55 12.59
N ARG A 47 -2.10 -12.94 12.80
CA ARG A 47 -0.81 -13.64 12.87
C ARG A 47 -0.20 -13.54 14.25
N GLY A 48 0.35 -14.64 14.74
CA GLY A 48 1.13 -14.70 15.97
C GLY A 48 2.56 -14.21 15.81
N GLY A 49 3.32 -14.35 16.87
CA GLY A 49 4.71 -13.96 16.97
C GLY A 49 4.93 -12.72 17.84
N PRO A 50 6.13 -12.57 18.44
CA PRO A 50 6.39 -11.56 19.48
C PRO A 50 6.07 -10.13 19.05
N ALA A 51 6.33 -9.78 17.79
CA ALA A 51 6.08 -8.44 17.26
C ALA A 51 4.57 -8.14 17.02
N ARG A 52 3.72 -9.17 16.89
CA ARG A 52 2.31 -9.01 16.51
C ARG A 52 1.34 -9.20 17.66
N ILE A 53 1.70 -10.03 18.63
CA ILE A 53 0.85 -10.34 19.80
C ILE A 53 0.39 -9.08 20.53
N PRO A 54 1.24 -8.08 20.82
CA PRO A 54 0.78 -6.85 21.48
C PRO A 54 -0.36 -6.14 20.73
N GLY A 55 -0.27 -6.07 19.41
CA GLY A 55 -1.30 -5.48 18.56
C GLY A 55 -2.60 -6.29 18.54
N LEU A 56 -2.54 -7.63 18.58
CA LEU A 56 -3.71 -8.49 18.71
C LEU A 56 -4.40 -8.29 20.05
N VAL A 57 -3.67 -8.28 21.15
CA VAL A 57 -4.19 -8.03 22.51
C VAL A 57 -4.86 -6.65 22.59
N ALA A 58 -4.20 -5.62 22.05
CA ALA A 58 -4.74 -4.28 22.01
C ALA A 58 -6.03 -4.20 21.17
N MET A 59 -6.11 -4.96 20.07
CA MET A 59 -7.32 -5.04 19.25
C MET A 59 -8.48 -5.72 20.00
N VAL A 60 -8.22 -6.81 20.70
CA VAL A 60 -9.23 -7.47 21.54
C VAL A 60 -9.73 -6.53 22.63
N LYS A 61 -8.84 -5.78 23.28
CA LYS A 61 -9.21 -4.76 24.25
C LYS A 61 -10.09 -3.67 23.63
N TYR A 62 -9.73 -3.21 22.43
CA TYR A 62 -10.56 -2.26 21.68
C TYR A 62 -11.96 -2.82 21.38
N MET A 63 -12.05 -4.09 20.98
CA MET A 63 -13.33 -4.76 20.77
C MET A 63 -14.13 -4.87 22.07
N ASP A 64 -13.49 -5.19 23.20
CA ASP A 64 -14.14 -5.32 24.50
C ASP A 64 -14.72 -3.99 25.00
N GLU A 65 -13.99 -2.90 24.88
CA GLU A 65 -14.45 -1.54 25.20
C GLU A 65 -15.70 -1.13 24.41
N HIS A 66 -15.93 -1.77 23.26
CA HIS A 66 -17.13 -1.57 22.43
C HIS A 66 -18.20 -2.66 22.58
N GLY A 67 -18.02 -3.56 23.56
CA GLY A 67 -18.96 -4.67 23.82
C GLY A 67 -19.00 -5.73 22.72
N MET A 68 -17.94 -5.82 21.90
CA MET A 68 -17.89 -6.70 20.71
C MET A 68 -16.88 -7.85 20.86
N ALA A 69 -16.21 -8.00 22.00
CA ALA A 69 -15.36 -9.16 22.28
C ALA A 69 -16.17 -10.26 22.97
N SER A 70 -16.12 -11.48 22.44
CA SER A 70 -16.69 -12.65 23.12
C SER A 70 -15.91 -13.01 24.37
N ALA A 71 -16.52 -13.80 25.26
CA ALA A 71 -15.82 -14.34 26.42
C ALA A 71 -14.63 -15.22 26.02
N ALA A 72 -14.77 -16.01 24.95
CA ALA A 72 -13.71 -16.84 24.40
C ALA A 72 -12.53 -16.00 23.89
N LEU A 73 -12.82 -14.90 23.19
CA LEU A 73 -11.80 -14.00 22.66
C LEU A 73 -11.01 -13.31 23.78
N ARG A 74 -11.69 -12.88 24.85
CA ARG A 74 -11.07 -12.29 26.04
C ARG A 74 -10.21 -13.29 26.83
N ALA A 75 -10.69 -14.53 26.97
CA ALA A 75 -10.01 -15.57 27.73
C ALA A 75 -8.85 -16.26 26.97
N ARG A 76 -8.70 -15.99 25.67
CA ARG A 76 -7.68 -16.64 24.85
C ARG A 76 -6.26 -16.26 25.32
N ASP A 77 -5.40 -17.27 25.46
CA ASP A 77 -3.97 -17.03 25.69
C ASP A 77 -3.29 -16.56 24.38
N TRP A 78 -3.25 -15.24 24.23
CA TRP A 78 -2.62 -14.61 23.07
C TRP A 78 -1.10 -14.77 23.07
N LYS A 79 -0.44 -15.02 24.22
CA LYS A 79 1.03 -15.25 24.27
C LYS A 79 1.39 -16.57 23.62
N ALA A 80 0.56 -17.59 23.81
CA ALA A 80 0.73 -18.90 23.18
C ALA A 80 0.11 -18.96 21.77
N TYR A 81 -0.48 -17.88 21.27
CA TYR A 81 -1.19 -17.87 19.99
C TYR A 81 -0.21 -18.13 18.82
N ASN A 82 -0.44 -19.23 18.10
CA ASN A 82 0.28 -19.58 16.88
C ASN A 82 -0.73 -19.83 15.75
N HIS A 83 -0.80 -18.86 14.82
CA HIS A 83 -1.72 -18.91 13.69
C HIS A 83 -1.52 -20.12 12.75
N ASN A 84 -0.30 -20.69 12.68
CA ASN A 84 -0.02 -21.85 11.85
C ASN A 84 -0.64 -23.16 12.37
N LEU A 85 -0.98 -23.20 13.65
CA LEU A 85 -1.59 -24.40 14.27
C LEU A 85 -3.10 -24.41 14.20
N LEU A 86 -3.73 -23.28 13.85
CA LEU A 86 -5.18 -23.15 13.82
C LEU A 86 -5.80 -23.97 12.67
N THR A 87 -6.89 -24.63 13.00
CA THR A 87 -7.80 -25.22 12.00
C THR A 87 -8.53 -24.14 11.21
N GLN A 88 -9.11 -24.48 10.07
CA GLN A 88 -9.91 -23.52 9.31
C GLN A 88 -11.13 -23.02 10.11
N ALA A 89 -11.77 -23.90 10.87
CA ALA A 89 -12.93 -23.54 11.71
C ALA A 89 -12.57 -22.47 12.76
N GLU A 90 -11.43 -22.60 13.44
CA GLU A 90 -10.95 -21.60 14.40
C GLU A 90 -10.59 -20.27 13.71
N VAL A 91 -10.00 -20.30 12.52
CA VAL A 91 -9.73 -19.09 11.73
C VAL A 91 -11.03 -18.42 11.29
N ASP A 92 -12.04 -19.19 10.89
CA ASP A 92 -13.34 -18.67 10.47
C ASP A 92 -14.10 -18.04 11.64
N GLU A 93 -14.01 -18.62 12.84
CA GLU A 93 -14.58 -18.05 14.07
C GLU A 93 -13.93 -16.71 14.42
N LEU A 94 -12.59 -16.67 14.49
CA LEU A 94 -11.85 -15.43 14.71
C LEU A 94 -12.17 -14.40 13.63
N SER A 95 -12.23 -14.82 12.38
CA SER A 95 -12.56 -13.94 11.26
C SER A 95 -13.94 -13.32 11.39
N ARG A 96 -14.92 -14.05 11.89
CA ARG A 96 -16.27 -13.55 12.12
C ARG A 96 -16.27 -12.48 13.23
N GLU A 97 -15.58 -12.72 14.34
CA GLU A 97 -15.50 -11.77 15.45
C GLU A 97 -14.76 -10.48 15.06
N PHE A 98 -13.57 -10.58 14.48
CA PHE A 98 -12.83 -9.40 14.04
C PHE A 98 -13.51 -8.67 12.88
N GLY A 99 -14.14 -9.40 11.96
CA GLY A 99 -14.90 -8.81 10.87
C GLY A 99 -16.11 -8.00 11.35
N ALA A 100 -16.73 -8.41 12.46
CA ALA A 100 -17.87 -7.71 13.03
C ALA A 100 -17.52 -6.30 13.49
N ILE A 101 -16.39 -6.09 14.19
CA ILE A 101 -15.98 -4.73 14.60
C ILE A 101 -15.60 -3.89 13.38
N PHE A 102 -14.88 -4.45 12.39
CA PHE A 102 -14.49 -3.71 11.20
C PHE A 102 -15.70 -3.21 10.41
N SER A 103 -16.73 -4.03 10.24
CA SER A 103 -17.95 -3.66 9.50
C SER A 103 -18.71 -2.49 10.10
N THR A 104 -18.53 -2.19 11.38
CA THR A 104 -19.21 -1.11 12.11
C THR A 104 -18.43 0.21 12.13
N ARG A 105 -17.21 0.24 11.61
CA ARG A 105 -16.30 1.39 11.67
C ARG A 105 -15.85 1.81 10.30
N THR A 106 -15.54 3.11 10.15
CA THR A 106 -14.89 3.66 8.96
C THR A 106 -13.39 3.37 8.96
N MET A 107 -12.75 3.44 7.79
CA MET A 107 -11.29 3.36 7.66
C MET A 107 -10.59 4.38 8.56
N GLY A 108 -11.12 5.62 8.61
CA GLY A 108 -10.55 6.69 9.41
C GLY A 108 -10.65 6.45 10.92
N GLU A 109 -11.79 5.91 11.42
CA GLU A 109 -11.97 5.53 12.82
C GLU A 109 -11.02 4.40 13.21
N LEU A 110 -10.91 3.37 12.37
CA LEU A 110 -10.02 2.22 12.60
C LEU A 110 -8.55 2.65 12.58
N TYR A 111 -8.16 3.52 11.67
CA TYR A 111 -6.79 4.02 11.59
C TYR A 111 -6.42 4.90 12.78
N ARG A 112 -7.33 5.75 13.24
CA ARG A 112 -7.13 6.54 14.48
C ARG A 112 -6.93 5.63 15.68
N ALA A 113 -7.80 4.65 15.87
CA ALA A 113 -7.65 3.66 16.92
C ALA A 113 -6.32 2.88 16.80
N ALA A 114 -5.89 2.58 15.57
CA ALA A 114 -4.62 1.91 15.33
C ALA A 114 -3.42 2.76 15.77
N CYS A 115 -3.41 4.04 15.46
CA CYS A 115 -2.34 4.97 15.88
C CYS A 115 -2.32 5.16 17.41
N GLU A 116 -3.50 5.32 18.05
CA GLU A 116 -3.61 5.56 19.49
C GLU A 116 -3.24 4.34 20.35
N ARG A 117 -3.46 3.13 19.82
CA ARG A 117 -3.37 1.86 20.55
C ARG A 117 -2.28 0.92 20.04
N ASN A 118 -1.49 1.34 19.08
CA ASN A 118 -0.49 0.51 18.39
C ASN A 118 -1.08 -0.78 17.80
N LEU A 119 -2.27 -0.69 17.18
CA LEU A 119 -2.83 -1.80 16.43
C LEU A 119 -2.07 -1.94 15.11
N MET A 120 -1.75 -3.17 14.72
CA MET A 120 -1.13 -3.43 13.42
C MET A 120 -2.20 -3.48 12.31
N LEU A 121 -2.90 -2.38 12.15
CA LEU A 121 -3.98 -2.17 11.19
C LEU A 121 -3.68 -0.92 10.36
N ALA A 122 -3.97 -0.98 9.06
CA ALA A 122 -3.85 0.15 8.16
C ALA A 122 -5.03 0.19 7.17
N PRO A 123 -5.48 1.38 6.75
CA PRO A 123 -6.47 1.53 5.70
C PRO A 123 -5.91 1.08 4.35
N ILE A 124 -6.76 0.59 3.47
CA ILE A 124 -6.46 0.34 2.06
C ILE A 124 -6.97 1.53 1.26
N ASN A 125 -6.10 2.50 1.09
CA ASN A 125 -6.43 3.75 0.43
C ASN A 125 -6.47 3.59 -1.09
N ASP A 126 -7.45 4.20 -1.72
CA ASP A 126 -7.46 4.45 -3.17
C ASP A 126 -6.74 5.77 -3.51
N ALA A 127 -6.79 6.16 -4.79
CA ALA A 127 -6.14 7.38 -5.25
C ALA A 127 -6.75 8.65 -4.63
N ARG A 128 -8.04 8.62 -4.26
CA ARG A 128 -8.74 9.75 -3.64
C ARG A 128 -8.27 9.96 -2.21
N GLU A 129 -8.25 8.91 -1.40
CA GLU A 129 -7.74 8.97 -0.02
C GLU A 129 -6.27 9.34 0.02
N ILE A 130 -5.46 8.82 -0.92
CA ILE A 130 -4.05 9.20 -1.06
C ILE A 130 -3.92 10.70 -1.36
N ALA A 131 -4.74 11.23 -2.26
CA ALA A 131 -4.68 12.64 -2.64
C ALA A 131 -5.00 13.62 -1.49
N VAL A 132 -5.81 13.20 -0.51
CA VAL A 132 -6.19 14.01 0.66
C VAL A 132 -5.49 13.59 1.95
N SER A 133 -4.49 12.70 1.87
CA SER A 133 -3.76 12.21 3.03
C SER A 133 -3.05 13.33 3.78
N THR A 134 -3.39 13.51 5.05
CA THR A 134 -2.76 14.50 5.94
C THR A 134 -1.27 14.23 6.14
N GLN A 135 -0.87 12.97 6.18
CA GLN A 135 0.54 12.55 6.27
C GLN A 135 1.32 12.96 5.03
N LEU A 136 0.76 12.76 3.83
CA LEU A 136 1.43 13.15 2.59
C LEU A 136 1.43 14.67 2.41
N ALA A 137 0.38 15.36 2.87
CA ALA A 137 0.33 16.81 2.89
C ALA A 137 1.40 17.40 3.83
N ALA A 138 1.52 16.89 5.06
CA ALA A 138 2.53 17.32 6.03
C ALA A 138 3.97 17.08 5.56
N ARG A 139 4.18 16.12 4.66
CA ARG A 139 5.47 15.83 4.03
C ARG A 139 5.70 16.58 2.72
N GLU A 140 4.74 17.40 2.28
CA GLU A 140 4.80 18.11 1.01
C GLU A 140 5.06 17.15 -0.17
N PHE A 141 4.42 15.95 -0.09
CA PHE A 141 4.69 14.88 -1.06
C PHE A 141 4.22 15.24 -2.47
N PHE A 142 3.12 15.96 -2.60
CA PHE A 142 2.60 16.36 -3.90
C PHE A 142 3.20 17.67 -4.34
N VAL A 143 3.54 17.77 -5.62
CA VAL A 143 4.06 18.98 -6.26
C VAL A 143 3.13 19.41 -7.39
N GLU A 144 3.00 20.71 -7.58
CA GLU A 144 2.29 21.29 -8.72
C GLU A 144 3.27 21.60 -9.84
N VAL A 145 2.95 21.12 -11.04
CA VAL A 145 3.76 21.32 -12.25
C VAL A 145 2.89 21.95 -13.32
N GLU A 146 3.35 23.05 -13.89
CA GLU A 146 2.69 23.68 -15.03
C GLU A 146 2.86 22.79 -16.27
N ASN A 147 1.74 22.43 -16.90
CA ASN A 147 1.72 21.52 -18.02
C ASN A 147 1.25 22.27 -19.28
N PRO A 148 2.07 22.40 -20.33
CA PRO A 148 1.69 23.11 -21.54
C PRO A 148 0.40 22.54 -22.15
N GLY A 149 -0.65 23.39 -22.24
CA GLY A 149 -1.96 23.02 -22.79
C GLY A 149 -2.91 22.27 -21.83
N ARG A 150 -2.48 22.01 -20.58
CA ARG A 150 -3.31 21.37 -19.55
C ARG A 150 -3.39 22.18 -18.24
N GLY A 151 -2.61 23.27 -18.15
CA GLY A 151 -2.51 24.07 -16.95
C GLY A 151 -1.75 23.37 -15.81
N ARG A 152 -1.99 23.84 -14.60
CA ARG A 152 -1.32 23.33 -13.39
C ARG A 152 -1.90 21.99 -12.98
N LEU A 153 -1.06 20.97 -12.93
CA LEU A 153 -1.41 19.61 -12.51
C LEU A 153 -0.62 19.22 -11.26
N ARG A 154 -1.28 18.46 -10.38
CA ARG A 154 -0.71 17.93 -9.15
C ARG A 154 -0.13 16.54 -9.38
N TYR A 155 1.16 16.37 -9.12
CA TYR A 155 1.90 15.12 -9.28
C TYR A 155 2.41 14.58 -7.95
N PRO A 156 2.58 13.25 -7.81
CA PRO A 156 3.45 12.70 -6.79
C PRO A 156 4.86 13.26 -6.95
N GLY A 157 5.40 13.83 -5.89
CA GLY A 157 6.75 14.40 -5.89
C GLY A 157 7.83 13.35 -5.60
N ALA A 158 8.92 13.80 -5.00
CA ALA A 158 10.05 12.93 -4.68
C ALA A 158 9.67 11.87 -3.64
N PHE A 159 9.97 10.60 -3.92
CA PHE A 159 9.75 9.47 -3.01
C PHE A 159 10.75 9.44 -1.84
N ALA A 160 11.87 10.16 -1.96
CA ALA A 160 12.91 10.30 -0.95
C ALA A 160 13.44 11.72 -0.90
N ARG A 161 14.02 12.09 0.24
CA ARG A 161 14.80 13.34 0.40
C ARG A 161 16.28 12.98 0.47
N SER A 162 17.12 13.74 -0.24
CA SER A 162 18.56 13.56 -0.25
C SER A 162 19.23 14.90 0.08
N ASN A 163 20.29 14.85 0.87
CA ASN A 163 21.09 16.05 1.18
C ASN A 163 22.16 16.32 0.09
N ALA A 164 22.44 15.34 -0.76
CA ALA A 164 23.49 15.43 -1.77
C ALA A 164 22.96 15.72 -3.17
N THR A 165 21.71 15.32 -3.48
CA THR A 165 21.15 15.42 -4.83
C THR A 165 19.69 15.81 -4.76
N ALA A 166 19.28 16.78 -5.57
CA ALA A 166 17.89 17.15 -5.73
C ALA A 166 17.14 16.03 -6.47
N ILE A 167 16.13 15.46 -5.81
CA ILE A 167 15.23 14.47 -6.39
C ILE A 167 13.89 15.16 -6.64
N GLY A 168 13.37 15.11 -7.86
CA GLY A 168 12.08 15.72 -8.20
C GLY A 168 11.82 15.77 -9.71
N ILE A 169 10.68 16.34 -10.05
CA ILE A 169 10.28 16.58 -11.44
C ILE A 169 11.02 17.82 -11.91
N ARG A 170 11.90 17.67 -12.89
CA ARG A 170 12.70 18.78 -13.45
C ARG A 170 11.99 19.51 -14.58
N ARG A 171 11.23 18.77 -15.38
CA ARG A 171 10.45 19.28 -16.52
C ARG A 171 9.10 18.56 -16.58
N PRO A 172 8.02 19.20 -17.06
CA PRO A 172 6.76 18.52 -17.32
C PRO A 172 6.94 17.43 -18.39
N ALA A 173 5.92 16.58 -18.54
CA ALA A 173 5.90 15.60 -19.61
C ALA A 173 5.93 16.33 -20.98
N PRO A 174 6.83 15.97 -21.90
CA PRO A 174 6.95 16.64 -23.18
C PRO A 174 5.77 16.35 -24.10
N ARG A 175 5.52 17.26 -25.03
CA ARG A 175 4.68 16.97 -26.21
C ARG A 175 5.42 16.05 -27.15
N LEU A 176 4.70 15.40 -28.06
CA LEU A 176 5.28 14.58 -29.09
C LEU A 176 6.28 15.44 -29.92
N GLY A 177 7.53 14.96 -30.05
CA GLY A 177 8.58 15.64 -30.80
C GLY A 177 9.21 16.85 -30.12
N GLU A 178 8.76 17.29 -28.94
CA GLU A 178 9.24 18.53 -28.28
C GLU A 178 10.75 18.54 -28.04
N HIS A 179 11.34 17.39 -27.71
CA HIS A 179 12.77 17.28 -27.43
C HIS A 179 13.57 16.60 -28.55
N THR A 180 12.95 16.36 -29.72
CA THR A 180 13.64 15.69 -30.86
C THR A 180 14.91 16.41 -31.28
N ALA A 181 14.87 17.74 -31.40
CA ALA A 181 16.05 18.53 -31.78
C ALA A 181 17.14 18.54 -30.70
N GLU A 182 16.74 18.60 -29.42
CA GLU A 182 17.66 18.53 -28.27
C GLU A 182 18.39 17.17 -28.26
N VAL A 183 17.62 16.07 -28.28
CA VAL A 183 18.18 14.71 -28.20
C VAL A 183 19.05 14.34 -29.41
N LEU A 184 18.59 14.67 -30.62
CA LEU A 184 19.36 14.35 -31.80
C LEU A 184 20.56 15.30 -31.97
N GLY A 185 20.48 16.53 -31.45
CA GLY A 185 21.60 17.46 -31.36
C GLY A 185 22.74 16.94 -30.48
N GLU A 186 22.43 16.24 -29.37
CA GLU A 186 23.44 15.56 -28.52
C GLU A 186 24.20 14.47 -29.29
N LEU A 187 23.58 13.88 -30.32
CA LEU A 187 24.20 12.91 -31.21
C LEU A 187 24.95 13.56 -32.39
N GLY A 188 25.03 14.89 -32.42
CA GLY A 188 25.75 15.65 -33.48
C GLY A 188 24.93 15.96 -34.74
N LEU A 189 23.61 15.67 -34.76
CA LEU A 189 22.77 16.02 -35.89
C LEU A 189 22.41 17.51 -35.86
N GLY A 190 22.82 18.25 -36.89
CA GLY A 190 22.51 19.66 -37.02
C GLY A 190 21.07 19.93 -37.53
N ALA A 191 20.67 21.21 -37.52
CA ALA A 191 19.33 21.62 -37.92
C ALA A 191 18.97 21.19 -39.35
N ALA A 192 19.91 21.32 -40.30
CA ALA A 192 19.71 20.92 -41.70
C ALA A 192 19.43 19.42 -41.86
N GLU A 193 20.12 18.59 -41.09
CA GLU A 193 19.92 17.15 -41.10
C GLU A 193 18.56 16.77 -40.48
N LEU A 194 18.16 17.45 -39.41
CA LEU A 194 16.83 17.27 -38.81
C LEU A 194 15.69 17.63 -39.76
N GLU A 195 15.84 18.70 -40.54
CA GLU A 195 14.84 19.07 -41.55
C GLU A 195 14.78 18.01 -42.68
N ARG A 196 15.91 17.47 -43.12
CA ARG A 196 15.95 16.37 -44.07
C ARG A 196 15.21 15.13 -43.52
N LEU A 197 15.52 14.72 -42.32
CA LEU A 197 14.90 13.56 -41.68
C LEU A 197 13.39 13.74 -41.46
N ARG A 198 12.94 14.97 -41.17
CA ARG A 198 11.51 15.30 -41.11
C ARG A 198 10.81 15.17 -42.47
N ALA A 199 11.47 15.69 -43.51
CA ALA A 199 10.94 15.60 -44.86
C ALA A 199 10.85 14.13 -45.35
N GLU A 200 11.73 13.27 -44.87
CA GLU A 200 11.72 11.83 -45.14
C GLU A 200 10.79 11.03 -44.25
N GLY A 201 10.13 11.66 -43.24
CA GLY A 201 9.24 11.01 -42.30
C GLY A 201 9.93 10.07 -41.31
N VAL A 202 11.22 10.29 -41.06
CA VAL A 202 12.01 9.49 -40.10
C VAL A 202 11.85 10.00 -38.66
N VAL A 203 11.64 11.31 -38.52
CA VAL A 203 11.42 11.98 -37.20
C VAL A 203 10.30 12.99 -37.27
#